data_0a45ccff9d6a0ff8f396b9d999112c5d
#
_entry.id   0a45ccff9d6a0ff8f396b9d999112c5d
#
_cell.length_a   1.000
_cell.length_b   1.000
_cell.length_c   1.000
_cell.angle_alpha   90.00
_cell.angle_beta   90.00
_cell.angle_gamma   90.00
#
_symmetry.space_group_name_H-M   'P 1'
#
loop_
_entity.id
_entity.type
_entity.pdbx_description
1 polymer ?
#
loop_
_entity_poly.entity_id
_entity_poly.type
_entity_poly.pdbx_seq_one_letter_code
_entity_poly.pdbx_strand_id
1 'polypeptide(L)'
;MTPIAPLIEAFLNETLARQRGASRHTRDSYALSFQLLFVFAAKRLSVSPSALTLEQLDAGLISAFLEYLEDKRKNAPVTRNVRLAAIKSFFHFLEYRQPAALEHIRRVLAIPFKKTNRRLAPYLLREEMQAVLDAPDPATRDGIRDRAMLHLAVCAGLRVSELTGLKLEDIDLSSMSIRVLGKGRRERTLPLWKTTAAALRNWLAVRGRIATPEVFVNTRGEPLSRWGFAYLLKQHAATAARAHPSLDKKRISPHVLRHYVAFRTMSRIFCSGPVS
;
A
#
# COMPACT_ATOMS: atom_id res chain seq x y z
N MET A 1 23.31 30.85 -9.01
CA MET A 1 22.14 30.00 -9.25
C MET A 1 22.55 28.54 -9.11
N THR A 2 21.84 27.78 -8.27
CA THR A 2 22.22 26.40 -7.91
C THR A 2 21.43 25.41 -8.77
N PRO A 3 22.06 24.63 -9.68
CA PRO A 3 21.36 23.65 -10.50
C PRO A 3 20.62 22.63 -9.63
N ILE A 4 19.35 22.35 -9.96
CA ILE A 4 18.52 21.45 -9.15
C ILE A 4 18.80 19.96 -9.41
N ALA A 5 19.21 19.59 -10.63
CA ALA A 5 19.35 18.21 -11.05
C ALA A 5 20.34 17.39 -10.20
N PRO A 6 21.59 17.88 -9.91
CA PRO A 6 22.52 17.14 -9.05
C PRO A 6 22.01 16.97 -7.62
N LEU A 7 21.25 17.96 -7.11
CA LEU A 7 20.70 17.90 -5.74
C LEU A 7 19.60 16.85 -5.62
N ILE A 8 18.73 16.75 -6.63
CA ILE A 8 17.68 15.72 -6.68
C ILE A 8 18.26 14.32 -6.84
N GLU A 9 19.28 14.17 -7.70
CA GLU A 9 19.96 12.90 -7.87
C GLU A 9 20.60 12.42 -6.56
N ALA A 10 21.33 13.28 -5.88
CA ALA A 10 21.92 12.98 -4.57
C ALA A 10 20.84 12.62 -3.54
N PHE A 11 19.71 13.34 -3.52
CA PHE A 11 18.61 13.05 -2.61
C PHE A 11 17.98 11.68 -2.87
N LEU A 12 17.67 11.36 -4.13
CA LEU A 12 17.01 10.11 -4.48
C LEU A 12 17.92 8.88 -4.29
N ASN A 13 19.19 9.00 -4.70
CA ASN A 13 20.13 7.88 -4.72
C ASN A 13 20.88 7.71 -3.40
N GLU A 14 21.40 8.79 -2.81
CA GLU A 14 22.16 8.70 -1.57
C GLU A 14 21.23 8.70 -0.35
N THR A 15 20.37 9.72 -0.22
CA THR A 15 19.59 9.86 1.01
C THR A 15 18.42 8.89 1.08
N LEU A 16 17.58 8.82 0.04
CA LEU A 16 16.42 7.92 0.09
C LEU A 16 16.83 6.47 -0.08
N ALA A 17 17.69 6.14 -1.06
CA ALA A 17 18.02 4.77 -1.35
C ALA A 17 19.02 4.20 -0.32
N ARG A 18 20.18 4.86 -0.11
CA ARG A 18 21.26 4.31 0.71
C ARG A 18 21.06 4.62 2.20
N GLN A 19 20.90 5.88 2.59
CA GLN A 19 20.88 6.25 4.01
C GLN A 19 19.56 5.86 4.71
N ARG A 20 18.38 6.10 4.05
CA ARG A 20 17.06 5.80 4.63
C ARG A 20 16.53 4.42 4.26
N GLY A 21 17.17 3.67 3.37
CA GLY A 21 16.70 2.36 2.93
C GLY A 21 15.26 2.38 2.40
N ALA A 22 14.86 3.50 1.77
CA ALA A 22 13.49 3.67 1.31
C ALA A 22 13.11 2.60 0.29
N SER A 23 11.90 2.04 0.42
CA SER A 23 11.40 1.03 -0.51
C SER A 23 11.34 1.58 -1.95
N ARG A 24 11.41 0.68 -2.94
CA ARG A 24 11.26 1.04 -4.35
C ARG A 24 10.00 1.88 -4.58
N HIS A 25 8.86 1.47 -4.01
CA HIS A 25 7.60 2.22 -4.14
C HIS A 25 7.67 3.65 -3.56
N THR A 26 8.40 3.85 -2.47
CA THR A 26 8.61 5.19 -1.90
C THR A 26 9.43 6.04 -2.84
N ARG A 27 10.52 5.49 -3.37
CA ARG A 27 11.40 6.17 -4.33
C ARG A 27 10.65 6.53 -5.62
N ASP A 28 9.89 5.59 -6.18
CA ASP A 28 9.09 5.81 -7.40
C ASP A 28 8.03 6.91 -7.17
N SER A 29 7.39 6.92 -5.99
CA SER A 29 6.42 7.96 -5.63
C SER A 29 7.05 9.34 -5.50
N TYR A 30 8.28 9.42 -4.97
CA TYR A 30 9.02 10.66 -4.84
C TYR A 30 9.52 11.14 -6.21
N ALA A 31 10.11 10.24 -7.01
CA ALA A 31 10.54 10.55 -8.37
C ALA A 31 9.40 11.10 -9.23
N LEU A 32 8.22 10.45 -9.18
CA LEU A 32 7.02 10.96 -9.85
C LEU A 32 6.60 12.35 -9.35
N SER A 33 6.77 12.64 -8.06
CA SER A 33 6.42 13.95 -7.50
C SER A 33 7.32 15.04 -8.07
N PHE A 34 8.63 14.79 -8.18
CA PHE A 34 9.59 15.72 -8.76
C PHE A 34 9.43 15.85 -10.27
N GLN A 35 9.20 14.76 -10.97
CA GLN A 35 8.91 14.79 -12.41
C GLN A 35 7.73 15.74 -12.72
N LEU A 36 6.63 15.60 -11.98
CA LEU A 36 5.46 16.45 -12.15
C LEU A 36 5.75 17.93 -11.80
N LEU A 37 6.50 18.17 -10.72
CA LEU A 37 6.89 19.53 -10.31
C LEU A 37 7.78 20.18 -11.37
N PHE A 38 8.79 19.48 -11.88
CA PHE A 38 9.74 20.03 -12.84
C PHE A 38 9.09 20.31 -14.21
N VAL A 39 8.21 19.42 -14.67
CA VAL A 39 7.42 19.67 -15.90
C VAL A 39 6.53 20.92 -15.74
N PHE A 40 5.89 21.09 -14.58
CA PHE A 40 5.08 22.26 -14.29
C PHE A 40 5.93 23.55 -14.22
N ALA A 41 7.05 23.52 -13.48
CA ALA A 41 7.96 24.65 -13.30
C ALA A 41 8.58 25.09 -14.64
N ALA A 42 9.09 24.13 -15.41
CA ALA A 42 9.68 24.36 -16.71
C ALA A 42 8.70 25.06 -17.68
N LYS A 43 7.45 24.59 -17.73
CA LYS A 43 6.40 25.21 -18.53
C LYS A 43 6.07 26.64 -18.05
N ARG A 44 5.99 26.86 -16.74
CA ARG A 44 5.61 28.14 -16.16
C ARG A 44 6.70 29.20 -16.30
N LEU A 45 7.97 28.78 -16.24
CA LEU A 45 9.14 29.66 -16.33
C LEU A 45 9.72 29.74 -17.75
N SER A 46 9.16 29.00 -18.72
CA SER A 46 9.64 28.93 -20.10
C SER A 46 11.14 28.52 -20.19
N VAL A 47 11.55 27.56 -19.36
CA VAL A 47 12.92 26.99 -19.35
C VAL A 47 12.86 25.47 -19.54
N SER A 48 13.99 24.85 -19.89
CA SER A 48 14.07 23.38 -19.90
C SER A 48 14.08 22.83 -18.47
N PRO A 49 13.53 21.63 -18.21
CA PRO A 49 13.58 21.00 -16.88
C PRO A 49 15.00 20.85 -16.32
N SER A 50 16.00 20.65 -17.20
CA SER A 50 17.41 20.54 -16.85
C SER A 50 18.08 21.87 -16.45
N ALA A 51 17.50 22.99 -16.86
CA ALA A 51 17.98 24.32 -16.54
C ALA A 51 17.37 24.91 -15.26
N LEU A 52 16.47 24.18 -14.59
CA LEU A 52 15.86 24.64 -13.35
C LEU A 52 16.89 24.77 -12.24
N THR A 53 16.76 25.82 -11.43
CA THR A 53 17.61 26.10 -10.27
C THR A 53 16.82 26.03 -8.97
N LEU A 54 17.53 25.89 -7.85
CA LEU A 54 16.93 25.83 -6.52
C LEU A 54 16.13 27.10 -6.21
N GLU A 55 16.66 28.26 -6.59
CA GLU A 55 16.07 29.57 -6.32
C GLU A 55 14.73 29.76 -7.03
N GLN A 56 14.54 29.09 -8.18
CA GLN A 56 13.28 29.14 -8.93
C GLN A 56 12.17 28.28 -8.30
N LEU A 57 12.54 27.27 -7.49
CA LEU A 57 11.58 26.41 -6.78
C LEU A 57 11.15 27.05 -5.45
N ASP A 58 10.62 28.24 -5.50
CA ASP A 58 10.17 28.98 -4.33
C ASP A 58 8.80 28.52 -3.80
N ALA A 59 8.40 29.04 -2.63
CA ALA A 59 7.14 28.71 -2.01
C ALA A 59 5.91 29.09 -2.87
N GLY A 60 6.03 30.17 -3.66
CA GLY A 60 4.96 30.62 -4.58
C GLY A 60 4.76 29.63 -5.73
N LEU A 61 5.86 29.25 -6.41
CA LEU A 61 5.81 28.27 -7.49
C LEU A 61 5.29 26.91 -7.00
N ILE A 62 5.76 26.44 -5.84
CA ILE A 62 5.32 25.17 -5.25
C ILE A 62 3.84 25.23 -4.87
N SER A 63 3.36 26.32 -4.30
CA SER A 63 1.93 26.50 -4.01
C SER A 63 1.08 26.48 -5.27
N ALA A 64 1.49 27.18 -6.33
CA ALA A 64 0.82 27.14 -7.62
C ALA A 64 0.83 25.74 -8.26
N PHE A 65 1.92 24.97 -8.10
CA PHE A 65 1.94 23.57 -8.51
C PHE A 65 0.92 22.70 -7.76
N LEU A 66 0.80 22.90 -6.45
CA LEU A 66 -0.16 22.15 -5.63
C LEU A 66 -1.62 22.48 -5.99
N GLU A 67 -1.92 23.75 -6.33
CA GLU A 67 -3.21 24.17 -6.87
C GLU A 67 -3.46 23.54 -8.24
N TYR A 68 -2.48 23.56 -9.14
CA TYR A 68 -2.56 22.89 -10.44
C TYR A 68 -2.91 21.40 -10.33
N LEU A 69 -2.33 20.69 -9.33
CA LEU A 69 -2.65 19.28 -9.09
C LEU A 69 -4.13 19.07 -8.73
N GLU A 70 -4.73 19.97 -7.96
CA GLU A 70 -6.13 19.87 -7.57
C GLU A 70 -7.07 20.35 -8.69
N ASP A 71 -6.81 21.50 -9.28
CA ASP A 71 -7.74 22.15 -10.21
C ASP A 71 -7.71 21.53 -11.61
N LYS A 72 -6.52 21.29 -12.16
CA LYS A 72 -6.36 20.77 -13.53
C LYS A 72 -6.25 19.25 -13.56
N ARG A 73 -5.55 18.64 -12.60
CA ARG A 73 -5.39 17.18 -12.55
C ARG A 73 -6.42 16.49 -11.68
N LYS A 74 -7.32 17.22 -11.02
CA LYS A 74 -8.41 16.71 -10.17
C LYS A 74 -7.91 15.75 -9.08
N ASN A 75 -6.72 16.01 -8.56
CA ASN A 75 -6.15 15.21 -7.49
C ASN A 75 -6.88 15.47 -6.16
N ALA A 76 -7.14 14.42 -5.41
CA ALA A 76 -7.66 14.55 -4.05
C ALA A 76 -6.63 15.22 -3.11
N PRO A 77 -7.08 15.92 -2.05
CA PRO A 77 -6.18 16.55 -1.07
C PRO A 77 -5.14 15.62 -0.46
N VAL A 78 -5.47 14.33 -0.30
CA VAL A 78 -4.51 13.31 0.17
C VAL A 78 -3.36 13.15 -0.82
N THR A 79 -3.64 13.08 -2.13
CA THR A 79 -2.62 12.95 -3.18
C THR A 79 -1.76 14.21 -3.25
N ARG A 80 -2.38 15.40 -3.18
CA ARG A 80 -1.67 16.69 -3.09
C ARG A 80 -0.70 16.69 -1.90
N ASN A 81 -1.14 16.25 -0.75
CA ASN A 81 -0.32 16.18 0.47
C ASN A 81 0.85 15.18 0.35
N VAL A 82 0.66 14.06 -0.34
CA VAL A 82 1.77 13.12 -0.64
C VAL A 82 2.85 13.79 -1.49
N ARG A 83 2.46 14.60 -2.49
CA ARG A 83 3.43 15.36 -3.31
C ARG A 83 4.17 16.42 -2.48
N LEU A 84 3.44 17.16 -1.64
CA LEU A 84 4.05 18.11 -0.72
C LEU A 84 5.02 17.45 0.28
N ALA A 85 4.68 16.26 0.77
CA ALA A 85 5.57 15.51 1.68
C ALA A 85 6.90 15.12 0.99
N ALA A 86 6.85 14.72 -0.28
CA ALA A 86 8.06 14.44 -1.05
C ALA A 86 8.92 15.71 -1.24
N ILE A 87 8.29 16.86 -1.58
CA ILE A 87 8.96 18.14 -1.74
C ILE A 87 9.59 18.57 -0.41
N LYS A 88 8.84 18.57 0.69
CA LYS A 88 9.39 18.93 2.01
C LYS A 88 10.53 18.02 2.44
N SER A 89 10.46 16.72 2.17
CA SER A 89 11.55 15.80 2.49
C SER A 89 12.84 16.15 1.74
N PHE A 90 12.73 16.63 0.50
CA PHE A 90 13.87 17.15 -0.26
C PHE A 90 14.40 18.46 0.32
N PHE A 91 13.52 19.40 0.65
CA PHE A 91 13.95 20.68 1.24
C PHE A 91 14.59 20.49 2.63
N HIS A 92 14.16 19.53 3.45
CA HIS A 92 14.88 19.14 4.68
C HIS A 92 16.27 18.54 4.41
N PHE A 93 16.46 17.81 3.31
CA PHE A 93 17.78 17.37 2.91
C PHE A 93 18.70 18.54 2.52
N LEU A 94 18.14 19.61 1.94
CA LEU A 94 18.90 20.79 1.54
C LEU A 94 19.36 21.67 2.73
N GLU A 95 18.70 21.60 3.89
CA GLU A 95 19.07 22.41 5.08
C GLU A 95 20.55 22.29 5.45
N TYR A 96 21.09 21.08 5.32
CA TYR A 96 22.50 20.83 5.60
C TYR A 96 23.43 21.02 4.40
N ARG A 97 22.91 20.93 3.20
CA ARG A 97 23.72 21.00 1.97
C ARG A 97 23.81 22.37 1.35
N GLN A 98 22.84 23.24 1.67
CA GLN A 98 22.73 24.58 1.11
C GLN A 98 22.42 25.62 2.20
N PRO A 99 23.33 25.82 3.17
CA PRO A 99 23.06 26.72 4.29
C PRO A 99 22.83 28.19 3.85
N ALA A 100 23.40 28.62 2.72
CA ALA A 100 23.17 29.94 2.15
C ALA A 100 21.71 30.15 1.67
N ALA A 101 20.97 29.06 1.39
CA ALA A 101 19.57 29.11 0.96
C ALA A 101 18.57 28.83 2.11
N LEU A 102 18.98 28.88 3.36
CA LEU A 102 18.18 28.43 4.51
C LEU A 102 16.84 29.19 4.63
N GLU A 103 16.82 30.48 4.38
CA GLU A 103 15.57 31.28 4.41
C GLU A 103 14.60 30.83 3.31
N HIS A 104 15.09 30.62 2.10
CA HIS A 104 14.31 30.07 0.99
C HIS A 104 13.73 28.70 1.32
N ILE A 105 14.55 27.81 1.87
CA ILE A 105 14.16 26.47 2.31
C ILE A 105 13.05 26.55 3.37
N ARG A 106 13.19 27.38 4.38
CA ARG A 106 12.19 27.54 5.45
C ARG A 106 10.85 28.04 4.92
N ARG A 107 10.84 28.95 3.95
CA ARG A 107 9.59 29.41 3.30
C ARG A 107 8.85 28.25 2.63
N VAL A 108 9.56 27.37 1.94
CA VAL A 108 8.95 26.18 1.32
C VAL A 108 8.46 25.18 2.40
N LEU A 109 9.24 24.96 3.43
CA LEU A 109 8.86 24.08 4.54
C LEU A 109 7.64 24.60 5.33
N ALA A 110 7.37 25.90 5.32
CA ALA A 110 6.21 26.51 5.94
C ALA A 110 4.88 26.23 5.20
N ILE A 111 4.89 25.78 3.95
CA ILE A 111 3.66 25.47 3.19
C ILE A 111 2.81 24.45 3.95
N PRO A 112 1.54 24.72 4.30
CA PRO A 112 0.74 23.84 5.11
C PRO A 112 0.22 22.63 4.32
N PHE A 113 0.07 21.50 5.03
CA PHE A 113 -0.73 20.39 4.54
C PHE A 113 -2.22 20.76 4.60
N LYS A 114 -2.99 20.38 3.57
CA LYS A 114 -4.45 20.49 3.63
C LYS A 114 -5.02 19.48 4.62
N LYS A 115 -6.03 19.90 5.37
CA LYS A 115 -6.84 18.97 6.18
C LYS A 115 -7.50 17.94 5.26
N THR A 116 -7.42 16.70 5.64
CA THR A 116 -8.06 15.59 4.90
C THR A 116 -9.03 14.89 5.83
N ASN A 117 -10.28 14.77 5.38
CA ASN A 117 -11.24 13.97 6.12
C ASN A 117 -10.85 12.50 5.97
N ARG A 118 -10.34 11.90 7.03
CA ARG A 118 -10.20 10.44 7.11
C ARG A 118 -11.60 9.84 7.17
N ARG A 119 -12.10 9.35 6.03
CA ARG A 119 -13.25 8.46 6.07
C ARG A 119 -12.85 7.25 6.90
N LEU A 120 -13.63 6.95 7.93
CA LEU A 120 -13.48 5.69 8.66
C LEU A 120 -13.56 4.56 7.64
N ALA A 121 -12.61 3.63 7.71
CA ALA A 121 -12.68 2.43 6.87
C ALA A 121 -14.00 1.70 7.22
N PRO A 122 -14.78 1.27 6.22
CA PRO A 122 -15.98 0.49 6.50
C PRO A 122 -15.55 -0.77 7.28
N TYR A 123 -16.20 -1.02 8.40
CA TYR A 123 -16.02 -2.27 9.12
C TYR A 123 -17.00 -3.32 8.58
N LEU A 124 -16.54 -4.57 8.55
CA LEU A 124 -17.38 -5.71 8.18
C LEU A 124 -17.92 -6.38 9.46
N LEU A 125 -19.20 -6.70 9.43
CA LEU A 125 -19.79 -7.58 10.43
C LEU A 125 -19.26 -9.01 10.26
N ARG A 126 -19.45 -9.84 11.29
CA ARG A 126 -18.98 -11.23 11.25
C ARG A 126 -19.67 -12.01 10.13
N GLU A 127 -20.95 -11.84 9.99
CA GLU A 127 -21.80 -12.49 8.99
C GLU A 127 -21.41 -12.06 7.57
N GLU A 128 -21.13 -10.76 7.37
CA GLU A 128 -20.68 -10.21 6.10
C GLU A 128 -19.30 -10.77 5.71
N MET A 129 -18.37 -10.85 6.69
CA MET A 129 -17.05 -11.44 6.44
C MET A 129 -17.18 -12.92 6.09
N GLN A 130 -18.02 -13.66 6.83
CA GLN A 130 -18.24 -15.08 6.54
C GLN A 130 -18.83 -15.28 5.14
N ALA A 131 -19.80 -14.46 4.73
CA ALA A 131 -20.36 -14.51 3.38
C ALA A 131 -19.29 -14.27 2.30
N VAL A 132 -18.33 -13.35 2.52
CA VAL A 132 -17.22 -13.13 1.59
C VAL A 132 -16.28 -14.34 1.54
N LEU A 133 -16.02 -15.00 2.69
CA LEU A 133 -15.17 -16.19 2.76
C LEU A 133 -15.81 -17.42 2.10
N ASP A 134 -17.12 -17.49 2.08
CA ASP A 134 -17.90 -18.61 1.51
C ASP A 134 -18.31 -18.36 0.05
N ALA A 135 -18.13 -17.15 -0.48
CA ALA A 135 -18.48 -16.80 -1.85
C ALA A 135 -17.70 -17.52 -2.96
N PRO A 136 -16.40 -17.92 -2.78
CA PRO A 136 -15.69 -18.66 -3.80
C PRO A 136 -16.31 -20.06 -4.02
N ASP A 137 -16.53 -20.43 -5.29
CA ASP A 137 -17.06 -21.73 -5.67
C ASP A 137 -16.08 -22.87 -5.37
N PRO A 138 -16.37 -23.79 -4.43
CA PRO A 138 -15.48 -24.86 -4.04
C PRO A 138 -15.30 -25.96 -5.11
N ALA A 139 -16.12 -25.97 -6.16
CA ALA A 139 -16.04 -26.94 -7.23
C ALA A 139 -14.98 -26.56 -8.29
N THR A 140 -14.53 -25.31 -8.30
CA THR A 140 -13.56 -24.82 -9.28
C THR A 140 -12.17 -24.70 -8.67
N ARG A 141 -11.13 -24.95 -9.48
CA ARG A 141 -9.73 -24.77 -9.07
C ARG A 141 -9.46 -23.34 -8.57
N ASP A 142 -9.98 -22.33 -9.29
CA ASP A 142 -9.83 -20.93 -8.93
C ASP A 142 -10.58 -20.60 -7.64
N GLY A 143 -11.77 -21.12 -7.44
CA GLY A 143 -12.53 -20.89 -6.21
C GLY A 143 -11.85 -21.53 -4.99
N ILE A 144 -11.26 -22.75 -5.12
CA ILE A 144 -10.45 -23.35 -4.05
C ILE A 144 -9.26 -22.46 -3.70
N ARG A 145 -8.55 -21.91 -4.71
CA ARG A 145 -7.47 -20.93 -4.51
C ARG A 145 -7.95 -19.71 -3.77
N ASP A 146 -9.02 -19.09 -4.26
CA ASP A 146 -9.53 -17.83 -3.75
C ASP A 146 -10.02 -17.97 -2.31
N ARG A 147 -10.68 -19.08 -1.99
CA ARG A 147 -11.08 -19.43 -0.63
C ARG A 147 -9.88 -19.50 0.30
N ALA A 148 -8.82 -20.24 -0.09
CA ALA A 148 -7.59 -20.34 0.70
C ALA A 148 -6.93 -18.98 0.91
N MET A 149 -6.90 -18.15 -0.13
CA MET A 149 -6.31 -16.82 -0.10
C MET A 149 -7.09 -15.86 0.81
N LEU A 150 -8.42 -15.87 0.74
CA LEU A 150 -9.28 -15.05 1.60
C LEU A 150 -9.17 -15.47 3.08
N HIS A 151 -9.24 -16.77 3.36
CA HIS A 151 -9.06 -17.31 4.72
C HIS A 151 -7.70 -16.91 5.30
N LEU A 152 -6.63 -17.01 4.51
CA LEU A 152 -5.29 -16.62 4.96
C LEU A 152 -5.18 -15.11 5.22
N ALA A 153 -5.74 -14.28 4.34
CA ALA A 153 -5.76 -12.84 4.50
C ALA A 153 -6.45 -12.42 5.80
N VAL A 154 -7.55 -13.09 6.16
CA VAL A 154 -8.33 -12.81 7.38
C VAL A 154 -7.67 -13.44 8.61
N CYS A 155 -7.14 -14.66 8.54
CA CYS A 155 -6.51 -15.33 9.68
C CYS A 155 -5.25 -14.59 10.14
N ALA A 156 -4.34 -14.31 9.20
CA ALA A 156 -3.01 -13.78 9.50
C ALA A 156 -2.91 -12.24 9.40
N GLY A 157 -3.97 -11.57 8.94
CA GLY A 157 -3.98 -10.11 8.78
C GLY A 157 -2.87 -9.60 7.86
N LEU A 158 -2.54 -10.34 6.80
CA LEU A 158 -1.43 -10.04 5.91
C LEU A 158 -1.65 -8.76 5.10
N ARG A 159 -0.55 -8.05 4.80
CA ARG A 159 -0.59 -7.06 3.73
C ARG A 159 -0.77 -7.77 2.39
N VAL A 160 -1.41 -7.11 1.44
CA VAL A 160 -1.63 -7.72 0.11
C VAL A 160 -0.32 -8.18 -0.54
N SER A 161 0.77 -7.43 -0.38
CA SER A 161 2.09 -7.82 -0.90
C SER A 161 2.72 -9.00 -0.16
N GLU A 162 2.44 -9.17 1.13
CA GLU A 162 2.86 -10.33 1.91
C GLU A 162 2.07 -11.58 1.49
N LEU A 163 0.76 -11.43 1.27
CA LEU A 163 -0.12 -12.49 0.82
C LEU A 163 0.23 -12.99 -0.58
N THR A 164 0.40 -12.07 -1.54
CA THR A 164 0.70 -12.44 -2.94
C THR A 164 2.13 -12.90 -3.15
N GLY A 165 3.07 -12.51 -2.31
CA GLY A 165 4.47 -12.94 -2.36
C GLY A 165 4.81 -14.09 -1.41
N LEU A 166 3.81 -14.70 -0.73
CA LEU A 166 4.03 -15.85 0.15
C LEU A 166 4.48 -17.06 -0.67
N LYS A 167 5.54 -17.71 -0.26
CA LYS A 167 6.11 -18.87 -0.95
C LYS A 167 5.71 -20.19 -0.30
N LEU A 168 5.83 -21.28 -1.04
CA LEU A 168 5.56 -22.63 -0.54
C LEU A 168 6.43 -22.98 0.68
N GLU A 169 7.69 -22.58 0.68
CA GLU A 169 8.65 -22.77 1.78
C GLU A 169 8.29 -22.03 3.07
N ASP A 170 7.40 -21.03 2.98
CA ASP A 170 6.96 -20.24 4.11
C ASP A 170 5.78 -20.87 4.87
N ILE A 171 5.20 -21.94 4.35
CA ILE A 171 4.04 -22.63 4.96
C ILE A 171 4.49 -23.89 5.65
N ASP A 172 4.22 -23.97 6.95
CA ASP A 172 4.33 -25.21 7.72
C ASP A 172 2.95 -25.63 8.21
N LEU A 173 2.36 -26.61 7.50
CA LEU A 173 1.05 -27.16 7.85
C LEU A 173 1.12 -28.18 9.00
N SER A 174 2.30 -28.67 9.35
CA SER A 174 2.49 -29.57 10.49
C SER A 174 2.46 -28.81 11.82
N SER A 175 3.17 -27.69 11.87
CA SER A 175 3.13 -26.74 13.01
C SER A 175 1.96 -25.75 12.94
N MET A 176 1.12 -25.82 11.89
CA MET A 176 0.02 -24.88 11.65
C MET A 176 0.49 -23.42 11.69
N SER A 177 1.58 -23.12 11.01
CA SER A 177 2.17 -21.77 11.00
C SER A 177 2.59 -21.33 9.61
N ILE A 178 2.75 -19.99 9.47
CA ILE A 178 3.38 -19.39 8.29
C ILE A 178 4.46 -18.42 8.72
N ARG A 179 5.53 -18.37 7.94
CA ARG A 179 6.58 -17.36 8.06
C ARG A 179 6.31 -16.21 7.10
N VAL A 180 6.40 -14.99 7.55
CA VAL A 180 6.08 -13.80 6.75
C VAL A 180 7.20 -12.78 6.86
N LEU A 181 7.71 -12.36 5.71
CA LEU A 181 8.70 -11.29 5.60
C LEU A 181 7.99 -9.93 5.55
N GLY A 182 8.11 -9.15 6.61
CA GLY A 182 7.49 -7.84 6.74
C GLY A 182 8.34 -6.67 6.23
N LYS A 183 7.86 -5.45 6.44
CA LYS A 183 8.60 -4.23 6.12
C LYS A 183 9.93 -4.19 6.87
N GLY A 184 11.02 -3.87 6.18
CA GLY A 184 12.38 -3.84 6.75
C GLY A 184 13.00 -5.23 6.93
N ARG A 185 12.55 -6.23 6.18
CA ARG A 185 13.02 -7.63 6.23
C ARG A 185 12.87 -8.29 7.61
N ARG A 186 11.94 -7.82 8.43
CA ARG A 186 11.63 -8.48 9.70
C ARG A 186 10.75 -9.69 9.45
N GLU A 187 11.24 -10.85 9.81
CA GLU A 187 10.48 -12.10 9.77
C GLU A 187 9.57 -12.21 11.00
N ARG A 188 8.40 -12.80 10.79
CA ARG A 188 7.49 -13.16 11.86
C ARG A 188 6.77 -14.46 11.52
N THR A 189 6.61 -15.32 12.50
CA THR A 189 5.80 -16.55 12.39
C THR A 189 4.40 -16.25 12.92
N LEU A 190 3.39 -16.64 12.16
CA LEU A 190 1.99 -16.43 12.51
C LEU A 190 1.26 -17.79 12.54
N PRO A 191 0.45 -18.06 13.58
CA PRO A 191 -0.33 -19.28 13.67
C PRO A 191 -1.47 -19.30 12.65
N LEU A 192 -1.81 -20.46 12.14
CA LEU A 192 -2.96 -20.72 11.26
C LEU A 192 -4.15 -21.26 12.06
N TRP A 193 -5.33 -20.79 11.74
CA TRP A 193 -6.56 -21.42 12.20
C TRP A 193 -6.77 -22.77 11.49
N LYS A 194 -7.42 -23.73 12.14
CA LYS A 194 -7.71 -25.07 11.55
C LYS A 194 -8.41 -24.94 10.20
N THR A 195 -9.39 -24.05 10.07
CA THR A 195 -10.12 -23.79 8.81
C THR A 195 -9.22 -23.22 7.71
N THR A 196 -8.29 -22.33 8.06
CA THR A 196 -7.32 -21.74 7.12
C THR A 196 -6.31 -22.80 6.65
N ALA A 197 -5.81 -23.64 7.57
CA ALA A 197 -4.90 -24.73 7.23
C ALA A 197 -5.58 -25.76 6.30
N ALA A 198 -6.86 -26.08 6.56
CA ALA A 198 -7.64 -26.96 5.69
C ALA A 198 -7.82 -26.35 4.28
N ALA A 199 -8.18 -25.08 4.18
CA ALA A 199 -8.31 -24.39 2.90
C ALA A 199 -6.98 -24.36 2.12
N LEU A 200 -5.86 -24.14 2.81
CA LEU A 200 -4.52 -24.20 2.21
C LEU A 200 -4.16 -25.60 1.72
N ARG A 201 -4.44 -26.66 2.50
CA ARG A 201 -4.23 -28.05 2.06
C ARG A 201 -5.01 -28.35 0.78
N ASN A 202 -6.28 -27.98 0.72
CA ASN A 202 -7.12 -28.18 -0.46
C ASN A 202 -6.55 -27.45 -1.68
N TRP A 203 -6.11 -26.20 -1.50
CA TRP A 203 -5.46 -25.46 -2.58
C TRP A 203 -4.16 -26.11 -3.04
N LEU A 204 -3.28 -26.48 -2.13
CA LEU A 204 -1.99 -27.09 -2.45
C LEU A 204 -2.16 -28.42 -3.18
N ALA A 205 -3.20 -29.20 -2.87
CA ALA A 205 -3.52 -30.44 -3.55
C ALA A 205 -3.89 -30.23 -5.03
N VAL A 206 -4.61 -29.15 -5.37
CA VAL A 206 -5.06 -28.86 -6.75
C VAL A 206 -4.17 -27.84 -7.47
N ARG A 207 -3.22 -27.21 -6.78
CA ARG A 207 -2.31 -26.21 -7.37
C ARG A 207 -1.46 -26.84 -8.47
N GLY A 208 -1.04 -28.07 -8.29
CA GLY A 208 -0.14 -28.77 -9.21
C GLY A 208 1.33 -28.35 -9.07
N ARG A 209 2.18 -29.00 -9.85
CA ARG A 209 3.62 -28.69 -9.93
C ARG A 209 3.84 -27.54 -10.89
N ILE A 210 4.00 -26.34 -10.36
CA ILE A 210 4.26 -25.10 -11.12
C ILE A 210 5.64 -24.59 -10.69
N ALA A 211 6.47 -24.14 -11.63
CA ALA A 211 7.85 -23.67 -11.38
C ALA A 211 7.93 -22.47 -10.42
N THR A 212 6.89 -21.67 -10.38
CA THR A 212 6.75 -20.49 -9.50
C THR A 212 6.71 -20.91 -8.04
N PRO A 213 7.57 -20.38 -7.15
CA PRO A 213 7.60 -20.71 -5.72
C PRO A 213 6.43 -20.11 -4.94
N GLU A 214 5.75 -19.08 -5.46
CA GLU A 214 4.63 -18.42 -4.78
C GLU A 214 3.44 -19.37 -4.62
N VAL A 215 2.79 -19.27 -3.46
CA VAL A 215 1.63 -20.12 -3.11
C VAL A 215 0.47 -19.87 -4.05
N PHE A 216 0.15 -18.60 -4.31
CA PHE A 216 -1.02 -18.22 -5.08
C PHE A 216 -0.65 -17.79 -6.50
N VAL A 217 -1.16 -18.53 -7.47
CA VAL A 217 -0.89 -18.31 -8.89
C VAL A 217 -2.18 -18.09 -9.67
N ASN A 218 -2.07 -17.40 -10.79
CA ASN A 218 -3.16 -17.22 -11.74
C ASN A 218 -3.35 -18.49 -12.62
N THR A 219 -4.30 -18.44 -13.56
CA THR A 219 -4.59 -19.56 -14.48
C THR A 219 -3.41 -19.89 -15.41
N ARG A 220 -2.47 -18.95 -15.62
CA ARG A 220 -1.26 -19.15 -16.43
C ARG A 220 -0.08 -19.72 -15.63
N GLY A 221 -0.25 -19.93 -14.31
CA GLY A 221 0.84 -20.39 -13.43
C GLY A 221 1.79 -19.26 -12.96
N GLU A 222 1.46 -18.01 -13.22
CA GLU A 222 2.24 -16.86 -12.77
C GLU A 222 1.78 -16.38 -11.37
N PRO A 223 2.66 -15.74 -10.57
CA PRO A 223 2.28 -15.20 -9.27
C PRO A 223 1.08 -14.26 -9.36
N LEU A 224 0.11 -14.42 -8.47
CA LEU A 224 -1.04 -13.53 -8.42
C LEU A 224 -0.61 -12.13 -7.97
N SER A 225 -0.92 -11.11 -8.77
CA SER A 225 -0.57 -9.73 -8.46
C SER A 225 -1.46 -9.13 -7.37
N ARG A 226 -1.01 -8.03 -6.76
CA ARG A 226 -1.83 -7.25 -5.82
C ARG A 226 -3.16 -6.77 -6.43
N TRP A 227 -3.14 -6.42 -7.71
CA TRP A 227 -4.33 -6.02 -8.47
C TRP A 227 -5.25 -7.21 -8.71
N GLY A 228 -4.67 -8.38 -9.03
CA GLY A 228 -5.40 -9.63 -9.16
C GLY A 228 -6.16 -9.97 -7.87
N PHE A 229 -5.50 -9.93 -6.71
CA PHE A 229 -6.19 -10.16 -5.44
C PHE A 229 -7.29 -9.12 -5.14
N ALA A 230 -7.03 -7.84 -5.39
CA ALA A 230 -8.04 -6.80 -5.18
C ALA A 230 -9.26 -6.99 -6.10
N TYR A 231 -9.05 -7.44 -7.33
CA TYR A 231 -10.11 -7.78 -8.28
C TYR A 231 -10.93 -8.98 -7.79
N LEU A 232 -10.28 -10.10 -7.41
CA LEU A 232 -10.94 -11.29 -6.89
C LEU A 232 -11.77 -10.97 -5.65
N LEU A 233 -11.20 -10.22 -4.71
CA LEU A 233 -11.91 -9.79 -3.51
C LEU A 233 -13.18 -8.99 -3.85
N LYS A 234 -13.10 -8.09 -4.85
CA LYS A 234 -14.26 -7.33 -5.31
C LYS A 234 -15.34 -8.25 -5.91
N GLN A 235 -14.96 -9.24 -6.70
CA GLN A 235 -15.89 -10.22 -7.30
C GLN A 235 -16.59 -11.05 -6.22
N HIS A 236 -15.84 -11.59 -5.26
CA HIS A 236 -16.41 -12.39 -4.18
C HIS A 236 -17.28 -11.54 -3.23
N ALA A 237 -16.92 -10.28 -3.00
CA ALA A 237 -17.75 -9.35 -2.25
C ALA A 237 -19.09 -9.07 -2.96
N ALA A 238 -19.07 -8.89 -4.28
CA ALA A 238 -20.31 -8.72 -5.07
C ALA A 238 -21.18 -9.99 -5.08
N THR A 239 -20.57 -11.18 -5.10
CA THR A 239 -21.28 -12.45 -4.95
C THR A 239 -21.93 -12.55 -3.57
N ALA A 240 -21.19 -12.25 -2.50
CA ALA A 240 -21.69 -12.25 -1.13
C ALA A 240 -22.81 -11.22 -0.90
N ALA A 241 -22.78 -10.09 -1.60
CA ALA A 241 -23.78 -9.04 -1.50
C ALA A 241 -25.19 -9.49 -1.94
N ARG A 242 -25.30 -10.55 -2.75
CA ARG A 242 -26.61 -11.14 -3.12
C ARG A 242 -27.36 -11.68 -1.90
N ALA A 243 -26.63 -12.25 -0.94
CA ALA A 243 -27.19 -12.74 0.33
C ALA A 243 -27.15 -11.68 1.44
N HIS A 244 -26.25 -10.72 1.35
CA HIS A 244 -26.01 -9.66 2.34
C HIS A 244 -25.96 -8.29 1.67
N PRO A 245 -27.11 -7.65 1.33
CA PRO A 245 -27.18 -6.38 0.57
C PRO A 245 -26.46 -5.21 1.24
N SER A 246 -26.19 -5.28 2.55
CA SER A 246 -25.38 -4.28 3.26
C SER A 246 -23.96 -4.15 2.73
N LEU A 247 -23.41 -5.19 2.06
CA LEU A 247 -22.09 -5.20 1.45
C LEU A 247 -22.00 -4.27 0.23
N ASP A 248 -23.10 -4.05 -0.51
CA ASP A 248 -23.12 -3.14 -1.68
C ASP A 248 -22.79 -1.69 -1.30
N LYS A 249 -23.11 -1.30 -0.07
CA LYS A 249 -22.83 0.03 0.47
C LYS A 249 -21.41 0.18 0.99
N LYS A 250 -20.62 -0.91 1.01
CA LYS A 250 -19.27 -0.96 1.60
C LYS A 250 -18.20 -1.14 0.51
N ARG A 251 -17.21 -0.25 0.49
CA ARG A 251 -16.05 -0.42 -0.38
C ARG A 251 -15.09 -1.44 0.23
N ILE A 252 -15.24 -2.71 -0.14
CA ILE A 252 -14.38 -3.79 0.35
C ILE A 252 -13.05 -3.77 -0.40
N SER A 253 -11.95 -3.76 0.36
CA SER A 253 -10.59 -3.73 -0.14
C SER A 253 -9.68 -4.60 0.74
N PRO A 254 -8.46 -4.98 0.28
CA PRO A 254 -7.53 -5.73 1.10
C PRO A 254 -7.21 -5.09 2.46
N HIS A 255 -7.25 -3.76 2.54
CA HIS A 255 -7.09 -3.04 3.80
C HIS A 255 -8.26 -3.26 4.76
N VAL A 256 -9.49 -3.37 4.25
CA VAL A 256 -10.69 -3.64 5.08
C VAL A 256 -10.60 -5.01 5.72
N LEU A 257 -10.15 -6.04 4.98
CA LEU A 257 -9.91 -7.38 5.55
C LEU A 257 -8.90 -7.33 6.71
N ARG A 258 -7.80 -6.62 6.52
CA ARG A 258 -6.78 -6.47 7.56
C ARG A 258 -7.30 -5.69 8.78
N HIS A 259 -8.10 -4.65 8.60
CA HIS A 259 -8.75 -3.92 9.70
C HIS A 259 -9.73 -4.77 10.49
N TYR A 260 -10.47 -5.65 9.82
CA TYR A 260 -11.36 -6.61 10.48
C TYR A 260 -10.61 -7.48 11.49
N VAL A 261 -9.43 -8.00 11.11
CA VAL A 261 -8.58 -8.80 12.03
C VAL A 261 -8.15 -7.99 13.23
N ALA A 262 -7.63 -6.78 13.01
CA ALA A 262 -7.17 -5.91 14.10
C ALA A 262 -8.30 -5.59 15.08
N PHE A 263 -9.49 -5.28 14.59
CA PHE A 263 -10.66 -4.99 15.42
C PHE A 263 -11.11 -6.21 16.26
N ARG A 264 -11.15 -7.42 15.65
CA ARG A 264 -11.51 -8.64 16.41
C ARG A 264 -10.50 -9.00 17.48
N THR A 265 -9.22 -8.78 17.23
CA THR A 265 -8.18 -9.03 18.24
C THR A 265 -8.33 -8.09 19.42
N MET A 266 -8.58 -6.80 19.15
CA MET A 266 -8.85 -5.81 20.20
C MET A 266 -10.13 -6.13 20.98
N SER A 267 -11.25 -6.45 20.31
CA SER A 267 -12.51 -6.78 20.98
C SER A 267 -12.40 -7.99 21.90
N ARG A 268 -11.58 -9.00 21.54
CA ARG A 268 -11.32 -10.15 22.44
C ARG A 268 -10.49 -9.76 23.68
N ILE A 269 -9.53 -8.85 23.54
CA ILE A 269 -8.70 -8.37 24.65
C ILE A 269 -9.54 -7.54 25.63
N PHE A 270 -10.45 -6.71 25.13
CA PHE A 270 -11.29 -5.84 25.96
C PHE A 270 -12.56 -6.53 26.52
N CYS A 271 -13.04 -7.61 25.90
CA CYS A 271 -14.18 -8.39 26.41
C CYS A 271 -13.79 -9.51 27.38
N SER A 272 -12.52 -9.84 27.53
CA SER A 272 -11.97 -10.69 28.58
C SER A 272 -11.48 -9.81 29.74
N GLY A 273 -12.39 -9.01 30.32
CA GLY A 273 -12.17 -8.40 31.61
C GLY A 273 -12.02 -9.47 32.69
N PRO A 274 -11.34 -9.19 33.81
CA PRO A 274 -11.07 -10.18 34.84
C PRO A 274 -12.39 -10.74 35.36
N VAL A 275 -12.58 -12.05 35.22
CA VAL A 275 -13.56 -12.78 36.02
C VAL A 275 -12.99 -12.79 37.41
N SER A 276 -13.55 -11.96 38.28
CA SER A 276 -13.35 -11.99 39.73
C SER A 276 -13.88 -13.28 40.35
#